data_4d1590347b0a9ce28921c462ae631690
#
_entry.id   4d1590347b0a9ce28921c462ae631690
#
_cell.length_a   1.000
_cell.length_b   1.000
_cell.length_c   1.000
_cell.angle_alpha   90.00
_cell.angle_beta   90.00
_cell.angle_gamma   90.00
#
_symmetry.space_group_name_H-M   'P 1'
#
loop_
_entity.id
_entity.type
_entity.pdbx_description
1 polymer ?
#
loop_
_entity_poly.entity_id
_entity_poly.type
_entity_poly.pdbx_seq_one_letter_code
_entity_poly.pdbx_strand_id
1 'polypeptide(L)'
;MTFLGKLAALATAVPVAISMMVSTVQAEPIRIALAETPSDELAAFFVALDRAKANGLDYEWTAFSDEELAIQAVLSGQMDIGFGTPYAAMQRSKAPLRIVFQLSKLKFFPVTTKKYSSLKDLNGEPILLHSRGGGTDSIANVIEDRVGIKFGERSYVPGSSNRVAALLGGRADATIIDLSNKNKLMRSEAAADFNVLEMFEVEASDEALFGNLTWIQENEEQVDIFVKALVSVWQDMHEDPTIIRRETNPDGPIGQLPKEILDELDGFYADAVEGGLYDPNGGGRKAALADMEWYSAAGQLDGDASTLNIEDFWYLAPLDAAMK
;
A
#
# COMPACT_ATOMS: atom_id res chain seq x y z
N MET A 1 93.30 15.40 35.83
CA MET A 1 92.59 14.16 36.11
C MET A 1 91.11 14.40 35.89
N THR A 2 90.65 13.95 34.76
CA THR A 2 89.29 14.24 34.25
C THR A 2 88.47 12.96 34.32
N PHE A 3 87.34 13.02 35.06
CA PHE A 3 86.35 11.93 35.07
C PHE A 3 85.20 12.24 34.11
N LEU A 4 85.07 11.50 33.05
CA LEU A 4 83.89 11.50 32.20
C LEU A 4 82.83 10.62 32.79
N GLY A 5 81.69 11.19 33.20
CA GLY A 5 80.52 10.36 33.52
C GLY A 5 79.65 10.19 32.27
N LYS A 6 79.35 8.95 31.94
CA LYS A 6 78.39 8.56 30.87
C LYS A 6 76.95 8.61 31.41
N LEU A 7 76.10 9.50 30.91
CA LEU A 7 74.63 9.42 31.08
C LEU A 7 74.08 8.42 30.05
N ALA A 8 73.47 7.36 30.53
CA ALA A 8 72.63 6.49 29.71
C ALA A 8 71.19 6.99 29.76
N ALA A 9 70.67 7.42 28.61
CA ALA A 9 69.29 7.74 28.46
C ALA A 9 68.45 6.49 28.22
N LEU A 10 67.55 6.14 29.14
CA LEU A 10 66.51 5.11 28.95
C LEU A 10 65.35 5.79 28.16
N ALA A 11 65.17 5.33 26.93
CA ALA A 11 63.96 5.69 26.12
C ALA A 11 62.85 4.69 26.47
N THR A 12 61.85 5.13 27.25
CA THR A 12 60.62 4.39 27.47
C THR A 12 59.68 4.61 26.28
N ALA A 13 59.53 3.60 25.44
CA ALA A 13 58.50 3.56 24.39
C ALA A 13 57.14 3.30 25.05
N VAL A 14 56.24 4.30 25.03
CA VAL A 14 54.84 4.12 25.40
C VAL A 14 54.08 3.65 24.16
N PRO A 15 53.42 2.49 24.18
CA PRO A 15 52.56 2.08 23.06
C PRO A 15 51.29 2.93 23.07
N VAL A 16 51.12 3.79 22.06
CA VAL A 16 49.84 4.47 21.78
C VAL A 16 48.91 3.46 21.16
N ALA A 17 48.02 2.90 21.97
CA ALA A 17 46.88 2.12 21.46
C ALA A 17 45.90 3.08 20.77
N ILE A 18 45.93 3.11 19.44
CA ILE A 18 44.91 3.78 18.65
C ILE A 18 43.66 2.89 18.69
N SER A 19 42.73 3.19 19.60
CA SER A 19 41.37 2.63 19.55
C SER A 19 40.66 3.23 18.34
N MET A 20 40.58 2.47 17.26
CA MET A 20 39.66 2.80 16.17
C MET A 20 38.23 2.69 16.74
N MET A 21 37.60 3.81 17.09
CA MET A 21 36.17 3.89 17.27
C MET A 21 35.57 3.66 15.89
N VAL A 22 35.10 2.47 15.62
CA VAL A 22 34.17 2.20 14.52
C VAL A 22 32.87 2.88 14.95
N SER A 23 32.67 4.13 14.51
CA SER A 23 31.35 4.74 14.56
C SER A 23 30.48 3.89 13.65
N THR A 24 29.57 3.11 14.21
CA THR A 24 28.46 2.55 13.46
C THR A 24 27.65 3.77 12.97
N VAL A 25 27.78 4.09 11.71
CA VAL A 25 26.86 5.02 11.05
C VAL A 25 25.50 4.32 11.10
N GLN A 26 24.66 4.75 12.02
CA GLN A 26 23.28 4.27 12.04
C GLN A 26 22.63 4.81 10.76
N ALA A 27 21.99 3.91 9.97
CA ALA A 27 21.27 4.33 8.79
C ALA A 27 20.18 5.34 9.18
N GLU A 28 19.95 6.33 8.33
CA GLU A 28 18.85 7.27 8.57
C GLU A 28 17.51 6.54 8.52
N PRO A 29 16.51 6.96 9.33
CA PRO A 29 15.17 6.37 9.28
C PRO A 29 14.57 6.47 7.89
N ILE A 30 13.88 5.41 7.44
CA ILE A 30 13.09 5.47 6.21
C ILE A 30 11.90 6.40 6.44
N ARG A 31 11.70 7.37 5.55
CA ARG A 31 10.57 8.30 5.58
C ARG A 31 9.44 7.76 4.70
N ILE A 32 8.29 7.46 5.33
CA ILE A 32 7.16 6.78 4.68
C ILE A 32 5.99 7.74 4.52
N ALA A 33 5.52 7.92 3.29
CA ALA A 33 4.30 8.67 2.98
C ALA A 33 3.09 7.72 3.03
N LEU A 34 2.16 7.98 3.94
CA LEU A 34 0.86 7.31 3.96
C LEU A 34 -0.14 8.12 3.14
N ALA A 35 -0.87 7.46 2.24
CA ALA A 35 -1.90 8.10 1.41
C ALA A 35 -3.19 8.42 2.18
N GLU A 36 -3.28 7.96 3.43
CA GLU A 36 -4.42 8.15 4.33
C GLU A 36 -3.98 8.17 5.80
N THR A 37 -4.91 8.49 6.68
CA THR A 37 -4.69 8.35 8.13
C THR A 37 -4.76 6.87 8.54
N PRO A 38 -4.01 6.45 9.60
CA PRO A 38 -4.06 5.09 10.10
C PRO A 38 -5.50 4.58 10.33
N SER A 39 -5.80 3.41 9.75
CA SER A 39 -7.10 2.75 9.78
C SER A 39 -6.93 1.25 10.07
N ASP A 40 -8.05 0.51 10.17
CA ASP A 40 -8.04 -0.95 10.25
C ASP A 40 -7.34 -1.60 9.04
N GLU A 41 -7.46 -1.01 7.85
CA GLU A 41 -6.84 -1.52 6.63
C GLU A 41 -5.31 -1.45 6.66
N LEU A 42 -4.74 -0.48 7.40
CA LEU A 42 -3.30 -0.33 7.56
C LEU A 42 -2.70 -1.15 8.71
N ALA A 43 -3.50 -1.91 9.49
CA ALA A 43 -2.97 -2.60 10.66
C ALA A 43 -1.90 -3.64 10.28
N ALA A 44 -2.07 -4.42 9.21
CA ALA A 44 -1.04 -5.37 8.74
C ALA A 44 0.26 -4.65 8.32
N PHE A 45 0.15 -3.48 7.70
CA PHE A 45 1.31 -2.68 7.32
C PHE A 45 2.10 -2.20 8.56
N PHE A 46 1.43 -1.73 9.61
CA PHE A 46 2.10 -1.31 10.84
C PHE A 46 2.69 -2.49 11.61
N VAL A 47 2.05 -3.67 11.60
CA VAL A 47 2.65 -4.90 12.13
C VAL A 47 3.94 -5.25 11.38
N ALA A 48 3.97 -5.11 10.06
CA ALA A 48 5.17 -5.33 9.28
C ALA A 48 6.27 -4.29 9.60
N LEU A 49 5.92 -3.03 9.80
CA LEU A 49 6.88 -2.01 10.25
C LEU A 49 7.46 -2.32 11.63
N ASP A 50 6.65 -2.79 12.57
CA ASP A 50 7.13 -3.19 13.90
C ASP A 50 8.05 -4.43 13.82
N ARG A 51 7.74 -5.41 12.96
CA ARG A 51 8.65 -6.54 12.68
C ARG A 51 9.96 -6.07 12.02
N ALA A 52 9.89 -5.15 11.07
CA ALA A 52 11.06 -4.58 10.42
C ALA A 52 11.94 -3.83 11.44
N LYS A 53 11.31 -3.05 12.33
CA LYS A 53 12.01 -2.34 13.41
C LYS A 53 12.72 -3.30 14.37
N ALA A 54 12.10 -4.41 14.71
CA ALA A 54 12.72 -5.46 15.52
C ALA A 54 13.95 -6.11 14.82
N ASN A 55 14.02 -6.01 13.49
CA ASN A 55 15.13 -6.46 12.67
C ASN A 55 16.13 -5.36 12.29
N GLY A 56 16.07 -4.20 12.95
CA GLY A 56 17.06 -3.13 12.83
C GLY A 56 16.70 -2.01 11.86
N LEU A 57 15.51 -2.02 11.27
CA LEU A 57 15.01 -0.90 10.47
C LEU A 57 14.54 0.22 11.40
N ASP A 58 14.97 1.46 11.13
CA ASP A 58 14.34 2.64 11.73
C ASP A 58 13.44 3.32 10.69
N TYR A 59 12.32 3.90 11.13
CA TYR A 59 11.37 4.55 10.23
C TYR A 59 10.62 5.69 10.90
N GLU A 60 10.18 6.62 10.09
CA GLU A 60 9.19 7.64 10.43
C GLU A 60 8.12 7.69 9.33
N TRP A 61 6.92 8.14 9.67
CA TRP A 61 5.85 8.24 8.70
C TRP A 61 5.09 9.56 8.81
N THR A 62 4.48 9.96 7.68
CA THR A 62 3.60 11.13 7.59
C THR A 62 2.36 10.75 6.81
N ALA A 63 1.18 10.98 7.40
CA ALA A 63 -0.10 10.82 6.71
C ALA A 63 -0.42 12.10 5.90
N PHE A 64 -0.72 11.91 4.63
CA PHE A 64 -1.18 12.96 3.73
C PHE A 64 -2.71 12.91 3.61
N SER A 65 -3.31 14.02 3.18
CA SER A 65 -4.78 14.11 3.04
C SER A 65 -5.32 13.32 1.86
N ASP A 66 -4.46 12.98 0.90
CA ASP A 66 -4.79 12.22 -0.30
C ASP A 66 -3.53 11.57 -0.92
N GLU A 67 -3.77 10.59 -1.78
CA GLU A 67 -2.76 9.80 -2.46
C GLU A 67 -1.84 10.64 -3.36
N GLU A 68 -2.37 11.65 -4.06
CA GLU A 68 -1.58 12.46 -4.99
C GLU A 68 -0.50 13.24 -4.24
N LEU A 69 -0.80 13.77 -3.05
CA LEU A 69 0.18 14.45 -2.21
C LEU A 69 1.25 13.48 -1.68
N ALA A 70 0.87 12.26 -1.31
CA ALA A 70 1.84 11.24 -0.91
C ALA A 70 2.79 10.88 -2.07
N ILE A 71 2.27 10.68 -3.27
CA ILE A 71 3.07 10.43 -4.48
C ILE A 71 4.02 11.62 -4.76
N GLN A 72 3.54 12.86 -4.66
CA GLN A 72 4.35 14.05 -4.87
C GLN A 72 5.47 14.18 -3.83
N ALA A 73 5.22 13.80 -2.58
CA ALA A 73 6.22 13.81 -1.52
C ALA A 73 7.38 12.83 -1.83
N VAL A 74 7.07 11.65 -2.37
CA VAL A 74 8.10 10.69 -2.81
C VAL A 74 8.81 11.17 -4.08
N LEU A 75 8.08 11.71 -5.04
CA LEU A 75 8.65 12.29 -6.27
C LEU A 75 9.65 13.41 -5.98
N SER A 76 9.37 14.26 -5.00
CA SER A 76 10.23 15.37 -4.62
C SER A 76 11.41 14.99 -3.72
N GLY A 77 11.46 13.73 -3.23
CA GLY A 77 12.46 13.28 -2.26
C GLY A 77 12.18 13.76 -0.82
N GLN A 78 11.02 14.34 -0.55
CA GLN A 78 10.58 14.66 0.81
C GLN A 78 10.33 13.39 1.62
N MET A 79 9.80 12.36 0.97
CA MET A 79 9.62 11.01 1.49
C MET A 79 10.39 10.01 0.62
N ASP A 80 10.76 8.87 1.18
CA ASP A 80 11.57 7.85 0.52
C ASP A 80 10.70 6.78 -0.14
N ILE A 81 9.67 6.37 0.56
CA ILE A 81 8.69 5.34 0.18
C ILE A 81 7.29 5.88 0.39
N GLY A 82 6.35 5.43 -0.43
CA GLY A 82 4.93 5.69 -0.28
C GLY A 82 4.12 4.47 -0.71
N PHE A 83 2.81 4.51 -0.47
CA PHE A 83 1.90 3.55 -1.07
C PHE A 83 0.76 4.26 -1.80
N GLY A 84 0.13 3.53 -2.72
CA GLY A 84 -0.87 4.01 -3.66
C GLY A 84 -0.71 3.41 -5.04
N THR A 85 -1.31 4.05 -6.05
CA THR A 85 -1.27 3.64 -7.46
C THR A 85 -0.54 4.67 -8.34
N PRO A 86 0.80 4.73 -8.31
CA PRO A 86 1.57 5.82 -8.90
C PRO A 86 1.71 5.76 -10.43
N TYR A 87 1.01 4.86 -11.14
CA TYR A 87 1.21 4.59 -12.57
C TYR A 87 1.13 5.83 -13.47
N ALA A 88 0.06 6.61 -13.32
CA ALA A 88 -0.09 7.85 -14.10
C ALA A 88 1.00 8.88 -13.79
N ALA A 89 1.46 8.94 -12.53
CA ALA A 89 2.55 9.83 -12.13
C ALA A 89 3.90 9.35 -12.70
N MET A 90 4.18 8.04 -12.63
CA MET A 90 5.39 7.45 -13.23
C MET A 90 5.50 7.75 -14.71
N GLN A 91 4.43 7.54 -15.47
CA GLN A 91 4.44 7.72 -16.91
C GLN A 91 4.56 9.21 -17.32
N ARG A 92 3.82 10.10 -16.63
CA ARG A 92 3.85 11.55 -16.92
C ARG A 92 5.17 12.20 -16.55
N SER A 93 5.69 11.91 -15.36
CA SER A 93 6.90 12.56 -14.85
C SER A 93 8.18 11.94 -15.38
N LYS A 94 8.12 10.69 -15.89
CA LYS A 94 9.29 9.86 -16.21
C LYS A 94 10.25 9.74 -15.01
N ALA A 95 9.73 9.95 -13.80
CA ALA A 95 10.52 9.81 -12.58
C ALA A 95 10.88 8.34 -12.36
N PRO A 96 12.04 8.06 -11.78
CA PRO A 96 12.46 6.69 -11.51
C PRO A 96 11.76 6.10 -10.28
N LEU A 97 10.42 6.25 -10.19
CA LEU A 97 9.63 5.53 -9.20
C LEU A 97 9.50 4.06 -9.59
N ARG A 98 9.53 3.18 -8.61
CA ARG A 98 9.29 1.74 -8.82
C ARG A 98 8.46 1.17 -7.68
N ILE A 99 7.50 0.34 -8.04
CA ILE A 99 6.76 -0.49 -7.12
C ILE A 99 7.64 -1.68 -6.70
N VAL A 100 7.59 -2.03 -5.43
CA VAL A 100 8.37 -3.14 -4.87
C VAL A 100 7.49 -4.22 -4.22
N PHE A 101 6.20 -3.90 -3.92
CA PHE A 101 5.29 -4.81 -3.24
C PHE A 101 3.84 -4.42 -3.49
N GLN A 102 2.95 -5.40 -3.72
CA GLN A 102 1.50 -5.21 -3.72
C GLN A 102 0.97 -5.33 -2.29
N LEU A 103 0.51 -4.21 -1.72
CA LEU A 103 -0.08 -4.20 -0.39
C LEU A 103 -1.49 -4.79 -0.40
N SER A 104 -2.31 -4.41 -1.39
CA SER A 104 -3.65 -4.96 -1.59
C SER A 104 -4.03 -5.01 -3.06
N LYS A 105 -5.00 -5.88 -3.37
CA LYS A 105 -5.62 -5.96 -4.69
C LYS A 105 -6.83 -5.05 -4.78
N LEU A 106 -7.17 -4.65 -6.00
CA LEU A 106 -8.31 -3.80 -6.30
C LEU A 106 -9.64 -4.57 -6.11
N LYS A 107 -10.08 -4.71 -4.87
CA LYS A 107 -11.30 -5.43 -4.44
C LYS A 107 -12.40 -4.46 -4.06
N PHE A 108 -13.06 -3.93 -5.08
CA PHE A 108 -14.21 -3.03 -4.94
C PHE A 108 -15.47 -3.66 -5.52
N PHE A 109 -16.60 -3.25 -5.00
CA PHE A 109 -17.89 -3.85 -5.27
C PHE A 109 -18.89 -2.80 -5.72
N PRO A 110 -19.46 -2.92 -6.93
CA PRO A 110 -20.63 -2.14 -7.32
C PRO A 110 -21.82 -2.53 -6.45
N VAL A 111 -22.37 -1.55 -5.73
CA VAL A 111 -23.54 -1.73 -4.86
C VAL A 111 -24.64 -0.79 -5.32
N THR A 112 -25.87 -1.32 -5.39
CA THR A 112 -27.02 -0.61 -5.88
C THR A 112 -28.23 -0.80 -4.98
N THR A 113 -29.20 0.10 -5.07
CA THR A 113 -30.57 -0.18 -4.59
C THR A 113 -31.18 -1.34 -5.38
N LYS A 114 -32.29 -1.92 -4.92
CA LYS A 114 -33.00 -2.99 -5.63
C LYS A 114 -33.51 -2.62 -7.04
N LYS A 115 -33.37 -1.36 -7.43
CA LYS A 115 -33.70 -0.85 -8.77
C LYS A 115 -32.86 -1.53 -9.86
N TYR A 116 -31.61 -1.90 -9.54
CA TYR A 116 -30.68 -2.51 -10.50
C TYR A 116 -30.21 -3.89 -10.00
N SER A 117 -30.15 -4.84 -10.91
CA SER A 117 -29.78 -6.24 -10.62
C SER A 117 -28.53 -6.72 -11.34
N SER A 118 -28.03 -5.94 -12.29
CA SER A 118 -26.83 -6.22 -13.07
C SER A 118 -26.08 -4.96 -13.45
N LEU A 119 -24.79 -5.08 -13.82
CA LEU A 119 -24.01 -3.94 -14.34
C LEU A 119 -24.65 -3.34 -15.60
N LYS A 120 -25.34 -4.14 -16.43
CA LYS A 120 -26.00 -3.67 -17.65
C LYS A 120 -27.15 -2.71 -17.37
N ASP A 121 -27.82 -2.87 -16.23
CA ASP A 121 -28.94 -2.00 -15.82
C ASP A 121 -28.47 -0.57 -15.51
N LEU A 122 -27.15 -0.38 -15.30
CA LEU A 122 -26.54 0.91 -15.02
C LEU A 122 -26.23 1.74 -16.28
N ASN A 123 -26.62 1.24 -17.47
CA ASN A 123 -26.41 2.01 -18.70
C ASN A 123 -27.23 3.29 -18.74
N GLY A 124 -26.57 4.45 -18.77
CA GLY A 124 -27.20 5.78 -18.71
C GLY A 124 -27.55 6.25 -17.31
N GLU A 125 -27.35 5.43 -16.28
CA GLU A 125 -27.72 5.74 -14.90
C GLU A 125 -26.58 6.45 -14.16
N PRO A 126 -26.88 7.34 -13.21
CA PRO A 126 -25.87 8.02 -12.43
C PRO A 126 -25.15 7.08 -11.47
N ILE A 127 -23.86 7.36 -11.23
CA ILE A 127 -23.04 6.60 -10.28
C ILE A 127 -22.24 7.53 -9.37
N LEU A 128 -22.07 7.10 -8.12
CA LEU A 128 -21.29 7.79 -7.11
C LEU A 128 -19.93 7.13 -6.95
N LEU A 129 -18.84 7.88 -7.13
CA LEU A 129 -17.44 7.41 -7.13
C LEU A 129 -16.63 8.17 -6.09
N HIS A 130 -15.38 7.74 -5.83
CA HIS A 130 -14.49 8.37 -4.85
C HIS A 130 -13.96 9.72 -5.33
N SER A 131 -13.19 9.68 -6.42
CA SER A 131 -12.51 10.83 -7.00
C SER A 131 -12.33 10.63 -8.51
N ARG A 132 -12.17 11.73 -9.23
CA ARG A 132 -11.89 11.69 -10.67
C ARG A 132 -10.45 11.16 -10.90
N GLY A 133 -10.34 10.14 -11.74
CA GLY A 133 -9.06 9.50 -12.06
C GLY A 133 -8.50 8.59 -10.96
N GLY A 134 -9.23 8.41 -9.83
CA GLY A 134 -8.86 7.46 -8.79
C GLY A 134 -9.37 6.03 -9.04
N GLY A 135 -9.14 5.12 -8.08
CA GLY A 135 -9.44 3.69 -8.22
C GLY A 135 -10.87 3.38 -8.65
N THR A 136 -11.89 3.95 -8.01
CA THR A 136 -13.29 3.70 -8.37
C THR A 136 -13.68 4.28 -9.73
N ASP A 137 -13.04 5.37 -10.17
CA ASP A 137 -13.26 5.95 -11.50
C ASP A 137 -12.61 5.05 -12.58
N SER A 138 -11.44 4.48 -12.30
CA SER A 138 -10.81 3.47 -13.16
C SER A 138 -11.68 2.22 -13.30
N ILE A 139 -12.25 1.73 -12.19
CA ILE A 139 -13.19 0.60 -12.20
C ILE A 139 -14.40 0.93 -13.06
N ALA A 140 -14.98 2.12 -12.94
CA ALA A 140 -16.12 2.55 -13.76
C ALA A 140 -15.76 2.57 -15.25
N ASN A 141 -14.55 3.05 -15.63
CA ASN A 141 -14.07 3.01 -17.01
C ASN A 141 -13.96 1.57 -17.54
N VAL A 142 -13.39 0.68 -16.75
CA VAL A 142 -13.24 -0.74 -17.14
C VAL A 142 -14.60 -1.44 -17.23
N ILE A 143 -15.56 -1.13 -16.34
CA ILE A 143 -16.92 -1.63 -16.44
C ILE A 143 -17.57 -1.14 -17.75
N GLU A 144 -17.45 0.15 -18.10
CA GLU A 144 -17.97 0.68 -19.35
C GLU A 144 -17.44 -0.07 -20.57
N ASP A 145 -16.13 -0.31 -20.58
CA ASP A 145 -15.46 -1.00 -21.69
C ASP A 145 -15.87 -2.49 -21.78
N ARG A 146 -15.73 -3.23 -20.68
CA ARG A 146 -15.95 -4.69 -20.66
C ARG A 146 -17.42 -5.10 -20.78
N VAL A 147 -18.32 -4.30 -20.18
CA VAL A 147 -19.78 -4.58 -20.17
C VAL A 147 -20.47 -3.96 -21.37
N GLY A 148 -19.87 -2.97 -22.01
CA GLY A 148 -20.42 -2.24 -23.15
C GLY A 148 -21.55 -1.27 -22.76
N ILE A 149 -21.42 -0.62 -21.61
CA ILE A 149 -22.35 0.40 -21.11
C ILE A 149 -21.69 1.78 -21.07
N LYS A 150 -22.48 2.80 -20.77
CA LYS A 150 -21.97 4.12 -20.37
C LYS A 150 -22.75 4.56 -19.14
N PHE A 151 -22.04 4.89 -18.07
CA PHE A 151 -22.65 5.53 -16.93
C PHE A 151 -23.20 6.91 -17.32
N GLY A 152 -24.26 7.35 -16.67
CA GLY A 152 -24.77 8.70 -16.79
C GLY A 152 -23.88 9.71 -16.06
N GLU A 153 -24.46 10.50 -15.17
CA GLU A 153 -23.70 11.46 -14.38
C GLU A 153 -22.77 10.72 -13.38
N ARG A 154 -21.47 11.07 -13.39
CA ARG A 154 -20.51 10.64 -12.38
C ARG A 154 -20.36 11.73 -11.33
N SER A 155 -20.79 11.45 -10.11
CA SER A 155 -20.61 12.31 -8.95
C SER A 155 -19.50 11.75 -8.05
N TYR A 156 -18.73 12.62 -7.39
CA TYR A 156 -17.57 12.22 -6.63
C TYR A 156 -17.73 12.55 -5.14
N VAL A 157 -17.66 11.51 -4.29
CA VAL A 157 -17.75 11.60 -2.83
C VAL A 157 -16.66 10.73 -2.23
N PRO A 158 -15.60 11.33 -1.67
CA PRO A 158 -14.50 10.59 -1.03
C PRO A 158 -14.96 9.73 0.15
N GLY A 159 -14.34 8.57 0.31
CA GLY A 159 -14.64 7.59 1.36
C GLY A 159 -15.85 6.69 1.03
N SER A 160 -15.63 5.37 1.08
CA SER A 160 -16.71 4.39 0.85
C SER A 160 -17.82 4.50 1.89
N SER A 161 -17.50 4.78 3.16
CA SER A 161 -18.50 5.01 4.22
C SER A 161 -19.47 6.17 3.91
N ASN A 162 -18.96 7.27 3.34
CA ASN A 162 -19.78 8.40 2.91
C ASN A 162 -20.70 8.03 1.75
N ARG A 163 -20.23 7.21 0.82
CA ARG A 163 -21.02 6.72 -0.31
C ARG A 163 -22.09 5.73 0.14
N VAL A 164 -21.77 4.84 1.11
CA VAL A 164 -22.78 3.99 1.78
C VAL A 164 -23.84 4.85 2.48
N ALA A 165 -23.45 5.89 3.20
CA ALA A 165 -24.41 6.81 3.83
C ALA A 165 -25.29 7.53 2.81
N ALA A 166 -24.78 7.81 1.59
CA ALA A 166 -25.60 8.38 0.50
C ALA A 166 -26.62 7.37 -0.03
N LEU A 167 -26.26 6.08 -0.19
CA LEU A 167 -27.20 5.01 -0.54
C LEU A 167 -28.30 4.85 0.51
N LEU A 168 -27.91 4.70 1.79
CA LEU A 168 -28.85 4.56 2.92
C LEU A 168 -29.80 5.75 3.05
N GLY A 169 -29.32 6.94 2.73
CA GLY A 169 -30.10 8.20 2.72
C GLY A 169 -30.93 8.43 1.48
N GLY A 170 -30.94 7.50 0.50
CA GLY A 170 -31.68 7.65 -0.78
C GLY A 170 -31.18 8.78 -1.65
N ARG A 171 -29.90 9.20 -1.49
CA ARG A 171 -29.28 10.28 -2.29
C ARG A 171 -28.53 9.75 -3.50
N ALA A 172 -28.32 8.44 -3.57
CA ALA A 172 -27.73 7.73 -4.69
C ALA A 172 -28.37 6.36 -4.82
N ASP A 173 -28.44 5.83 -6.03
CA ASP A 173 -28.95 4.49 -6.33
C ASP A 173 -27.82 3.48 -6.65
N ALA A 174 -26.62 3.97 -6.99
CA ALA A 174 -25.48 3.14 -7.35
C ALA A 174 -24.17 3.78 -6.91
N THR A 175 -23.25 2.94 -6.44
CA THR A 175 -21.88 3.32 -6.08
C THR A 175 -20.92 2.12 -6.18
N ILE A 176 -19.63 2.39 -6.03
CA ILE A 176 -18.56 1.37 -5.91
C ILE A 176 -17.90 1.55 -4.55
N ILE A 177 -17.85 0.50 -3.73
CA ILE A 177 -17.32 0.52 -2.36
C ILE A 177 -16.31 -0.60 -2.13
N ASP A 178 -15.42 -0.41 -1.15
CA ASP A 178 -14.45 -1.40 -0.71
C ASP A 178 -15.08 -2.61 0.01
N LEU A 179 -14.25 -3.60 0.30
CA LEU A 179 -14.68 -4.86 0.94
C LEU A 179 -15.21 -4.63 2.36
N SER A 180 -14.55 -3.78 3.16
CA SER A 180 -14.96 -3.49 4.53
C SER A 180 -16.37 -2.89 4.57
N ASN A 181 -16.59 -1.84 3.79
CA ASN A 181 -17.89 -1.17 3.71
C ASN A 181 -18.97 -2.05 3.08
N LYS A 182 -18.63 -2.88 2.08
CA LYS A 182 -19.56 -3.89 1.55
C LYS A 182 -19.98 -4.87 2.64
N ASN A 183 -19.04 -5.40 3.41
CA ASN A 183 -19.35 -6.38 4.46
C ASN A 183 -20.17 -5.75 5.60
N LYS A 184 -19.83 -4.53 6.03
CA LYS A 184 -20.62 -3.77 7.02
C LYS A 184 -22.06 -3.54 6.54
N LEU A 185 -22.25 -3.12 5.29
CA LEU A 185 -23.58 -2.93 4.71
C LEU A 185 -24.36 -4.25 4.66
N MET A 186 -23.74 -5.34 4.20
CA MET A 186 -24.42 -6.63 4.04
C MET A 186 -24.71 -7.35 5.37
N ARG A 187 -24.07 -6.94 6.46
CA ARG A 187 -24.38 -7.39 7.83
C ARG A 187 -25.41 -6.49 8.53
N SER A 188 -25.77 -5.35 7.97
CA SER A 188 -26.73 -4.42 8.54
C SER A 188 -28.18 -4.83 8.29
N GLU A 189 -29.12 -4.25 9.05
CA GLU A 189 -30.56 -4.44 8.83
C GLU A 189 -31.01 -3.98 7.44
N ALA A 190 -30.28 -3.05 6.83
CA ALA A 190 -30.58 -2.52 5.49
C ALA A 190 -30.11 -3.42 4.34
N ALA A 191 -29.42 -4.52 4.60
CA ALA A 191 -28.87 -5.41 3.57
C ALA A 191 -29.90 -5.85 2.52
N ALA A 192 -31.16 -6.06 2.96
CA ALA A 192 -32.26 -6.47 2.09
C ALA A 192 -32.64 -5.45 1.02
N ASP A 193 -32.26 -4.17 1.19
CA ASP A 193 -32.61 -3.07 0.27
C ASP A 193 -31.56 -2.86 -0.84
N PHE A 194 -30.45 -3.58 -0.78
CA PHE A 194 -29.31 -3.40 -1.69
C PHE A 194 -28.93 -4.68 -2.43
N ASN A 195 -28.33 -4.51 -3.59
CA ASN A 195 -27.66 -5.56 -4.37
C ASN A 195 -26.17 -5.27 -4.43
N VAL A 196 -25.36 -6.28 -4.19
CA VAL A 196 -23.95 -6.31 -4.61
C VAL A 196 -23.93 -6.94 -5.99
N LEU A 197 -23.54 -6.17 -7.00
CA LEU A 197 -23.51 -6.67 -8.37
C LEU A 197 -22.26 -7.52 -8.60
N GLU A 198 -22.40 -8.57 -9.41
CA GLU A 198 -21.29 -9.42 -9.80
C GLU A 198 -20.25 -8.61 -10.57
N MET A 199 -19.00 -8.75 -10.17
CA MET A 199 -17.86 -8.08 -10.76
C MET A 199 -16.87 -9.15 -11.29
N PHE A 200 -16.16 -8.85 -12.37
CA PHE A 200 -15.05 -9.69 -12.83
C PHE A 200 -13.89 -9.62 -11.81
N GLU A 201 -13.11 -10.70 -11.75
CA GLU A 201 -11.93 -10.75 -10.87
C GLU A 201 -10.85 -9.78 -11.34
N VAL A 202 -10.23 -9.10 -10.37
CA VAL A 202 -9.17 -8.13 -10.58
C VAL A 202 -7.98 -8.53 -9.72
N GLU A 203 -6.84 -8.76 -10.38
CA GLU A 203 -5.57 -9.08 -9.71
C GLU A 203 -4.65 -7.85 -9.61
N ALA A 204 -5.07 -6.73 -10.20
CA ALA A 204 -4.33 -5.48 -10.14
C ALA A 204 -4.29 -4.92 -8.72
N SER A 205 -3.22 -4.16 -8.45
CA SER A 205 -2.99 -3.51 -7.17
C SER A 205 -4.00 -2.37 -6.95
N ASP A 206 -4.55 -2.29 -5.75
CA ASP A 206 -5.20 -1.09 -5.22
C ASP A 206 -4.14 -0.23 -4.54
N GLU A 207 -3.46 -0.83 -3.56
CA GLU A 207 -2.34 -0.21 -2.87
C GLU A 207 -1.04 -0.95 -3.18
N ALA A 208 -0.06 -0.22 -3.69
CA ALA A 208 1.28 -0.74 -3.97
C ALA A 208 2.34 0.10 -3.25
N LEU A 209 3.31 -0.57 -2.63
CA LEU A 209 4.47 0.10 -2.02
C LEU A 209 5.44 0.51 -3.12
N PHE A 210 5.79 1.79 -3.19
CA PHE A 210 6.69 2.33 -4.20
C PHE A 210 7.70 3.30 -3.59
N GLY A 211 8.82 3.50 -4.29
CA GLY A 211 9.84 4.46 -3.92
C GLY A 211 10.66 4.92 -5.13
N ASN A 212 11.56 5.87 -4.90
CA ASN A 212 12.52 6.27 -5.92
C ASN A 212 13.56 5.15 -6.14
N LEU A 213 13.74 4.68 -7.38
CA LEU A 213 14.64 3.57 -7.70
C LEU A 213 16.08 3.82 -7.25
N THR A 214 16.58 5.04 -7.43
CA THR A 214 17.94 5.40 -7.00
C THR A 214 18.06 5.24 -5.48
N TRP A 215 17.10 5.78 -4.74
CA TRP A 215 17.08 5.65 -3.28
C TRP A 215 16.95 4.18 -2.85
N ILE A 216 16.06 3.40 -3.48
CA ILE A 216 15.90 1.96 -3.22
C ILE A 216 17.23 1.22 -3.39
N GLN A 217 17.96 1.51 -4.48
CA GLN A 217 19.24 0.87 -4.77
C GLN A 217 20.38 1.31 -3.85
N GLU A 218 20.35 2.55 -3.38
CA GLU A 218 21.32 3.05 -2.39
C GLU A 218 21.05 2.54 -0.97
N ASN A 219 19.81 2.06 -0.69
CA ASN A 219 19.36 1.59 0.61
C ASN A 219 18.83 0.14 0.56
N GLU A 220 19.40 -0.72 -0.28
CA GLU A 220 18.94 -2.10 -0.52
C GLU A 220 18.75 -2.90 0.78
N GLU A 221 19.67 -2.80 1.75
CA GLU A 221 19.56 -3.52 3.02
C GLU A 221 18.30 -3.14 3.81
N GLN A 222 17.98 -1.85 3.89
CA GLN A 222 16.77 -1.36 4.58
C GLN A 222 15.49 -1.80 3.85
N VAL A 223 15.49 -1.71 2.52
CA VAL A 223 14.37 -2.15 1.68
C VAL A 223 14.15 -3.65 1.80
N ASP A 224 15.23 -4.45 1.80
CA ASP A 224 15.15 -5.89 1.98
C ASP A 224 14.59 -6.29 3.35
N ILE A 225 15.00 -5.61 4.43
CA ILE A 225 14.44 -5.84 5.78
C ILE A 225 12.94 -5.56 5.76
N PHE A 226 12.53 -4.45 5.15
CA PHE A 226 11.13 -4.06 5.11
C PHE A 226 10.28 -5.01 4.26
N VAL A 227 10.71 -5.33 3.03
CA VAL A 227 9.98 -6.24 2.14
C VAL A 227 9.89 -7.65 2.75
N LYS A 228 10.94 -8.15 3.40
CA LYS A 228 10.89 -9.43 4.15
C LYS A 228 9.85 -9.40 5.27
N ALA A 229 9.77 -8.31 6.02
CA ALA A 229 8.77 -8.16 7.06
C ALA A 229 7.35 -8.14 6.50
N LEU A 230 7.13 -7.45 5.37
CA LEU A 230 5.84 -7.47 4.66
C LEU A 230 5.47 -8.89 4.21
N VAL A 231 6.37 -9.59 3.50
CA VAL A 231 6.13 -10.98 3.08
C VAL A 231 5.78 -11.86 4.28
N SER A 232 6.54 -11.77 5.37
CA SER A 232 6.29 -12.57 6.58
C SER A 232 4.89 -12.31 7.16
N VAL A 233 4.48 -11.04 7.29
CA VAL A 233 3.16 -10.70 7.82
C VAL A 233 2.04 -11.16 6.88
N TRP A 234 2.20 -10.96 5.56
CA TRP A 234 1.21 -11.38 4.56
C TRP A 234 1.03 -12.89 4.54
N GLN A 235 2.10 -13.66 4.65
CA GLN A 235 2.04 -15.12 4.74
C GLN A 235 1.39 -15.58 6.05
N ASP A 236 1.85 -15.06 7.20
CA ASP A 236 1.32 -15.44 8.50
C ASP A 236 -0.17 -15.10 8.65
N MET A 237 -0.63 -13.94 8.14
CA MET A 237 -2.05 -13.59 8.20
C MET A 237 -2.92 -14.46 7.28
N HIS A 238 -2.37 -15.06 6.22
CA HIS A 238 -3.09 -16.05 5.43
C HIS A 238 -3.25 -17.38 6.18
N GLU A 239 -2.31 -17.73 7.06
CA GLU A 239 -2.42 -18.90 7.92
C GLU A 239 -3.32 -18.64 9.13
N ASP A 240 -3.20 -17.46 9.75
CA ASP A 240 -3.96 -17.03 10.92
C ASP A 240 -4.22 -15.52 10.88
N PRO A 241 -5.37 -15.06 10.36
CA PRO A 241 -5.68 -13.62 10.30
C PRO A 241 -5.66 -12.90 11.64
N THR A 242 -5.81 -13.63 12.75
CA THR A 242 -5.82 -13.02 14.10
C THR A 242 -4.45 -12.53 14.56
N ILE A 243 -3.37 -12.88 13.83
CA ILE A 243 -2.04 -12.36 14.13
C ILE A 243 -2.00 -10.84 14.08
N ILE A 244 -2.77 -10.22 13.18
CA ILE A 244 -2.74 -8.76 13.00
C ILE A 244 -3.15 -8.07 14.29
N ARG A 245 -4.27 -8.48 14.90
CA ARG A 245 -4.69 -7.95 16.19
C ARG A 245 -3.70 -8.29 17.30
N ARG A 246 -3.22 -9.53 17.34
CA ARG A 246 -2.30 -10.03 18.37
C ARG A 246 -0.96 -9.30 18.38
N GLU A 247 -0.45 -8.93 17.21
CA GLU A 247 0.84 -8.25 17.05
C GLU A 247 0.71 -6.73 16.94
N THR A 248 -0.50 -6.18 16.88
CA THR A 248 -0.71 -4.72 16.89
C THR A 248 -0.09 -4.12 18.15
N ASN A 249 0.83 -3.19 17.96
CA ASN A 249 1.46 -2.45 19.04
C ASN A 249 0.42 -1.55 19.74
N PRO A 250 0.13 -1.75 21.04
CA PRO A 250 -0.89 -0.97 21.74
C PRO A 250 -0.54 0.53 21.85
N ASP A 251 0.75 0.88 21.81
CA ASP A 251 1.23 2.25 21.84
C ASP A 251 1.42 2.86 20.45
N GLY A 252 1.25 2.03 19.40
CA GLY A 252 1.35 2.44 18.00
C GLY A 252 0.05 3.07 17.47
N PRO A 253 0.10 3.61 16.23
CA PRO A 253 -1.03 4.34 15.67
C PRO A 253 -2.30 3.49 15.53
N ILE A 254 -2.18 2.20 15.26
CA ILE A 254 -3.32 1.28 15.19
C ILE A 254 -3.86 0.96 16.59
N GLY A 255 -3.00 0.71 17.57
CA GLY A 255 -3.41 0.42 18.95
C GLY A 255 -4.15 1.58 19.62
N GLN A 256 -4.01 2.80 19.10
CA GLN A 256 -4.70 4.00 19.57
C GLN A 256 -6.05 4.26 18.84
N LEU A 257 -6.45 3.42 17.90
CA LEU A 257 -7.75 3.53 17.26
C LEU A 257 -8.91 3.27 18.26
N PRO A 258 -10.12 3.77 17.96
CA PRO A 258 -11.30 3.46 18.77
C PRO A 258 -11.46 1.95 19.00
N LYS A 259 -11.91 1.60 20.21
CA LYS A 259 -12.06 0.19 20.60
C LYS A 259 -12.96 -0.59 19.64
N GLU A 260 -13.98 0.04 19.12
CA GLU A 260 -14.93 -0.54 18.16
C GLU A 260 -14.22 -1.00 16.88
N ILE A 261 -13.23 -0.23 16.39
CA ILE A 261 -12.40 -0.58 15.23
C ILE A 261 -11.46 -1.74 15.60
N LEU A 262 -10.81 -1.65 16.76
CA LEU A 262 -9.91 -2.73 17.21
C LEU A 262 -10.64 -4.06 17.41
N ASP A 263 -11.89 -4.04 17.85
CA ASP A 263 -12.69 -5.25 18.03
C ASP A 263 -13.12 -5.89 16.70
N GLU A 264 -13.13 -5.12 15.60
CA GLU A 264 -13.45 -5.59 14.24
C GLU A 264 -12.24 -6.14 13.47
N LEU A 265 -10.99 -5.91 13.93
CA LEU A 265 -9.77 -6.30 13.19
C LEU A 265 -9.75 -7.78 12.79
N ASP A 266 -10.06 -8.70 13.72
CA ASP A 266 -10.04 -10.14 13.44
C ASP A 266 -11.04 -10.49 12.32
N GLY A 267 -12.24 -9.91 12.36
CA GLY A 267 -13.27 -10.09 11.35
C GLY A 267 -12.88 -9.49 10.00
N PHE A 268 -12.30 -8.30 10.02
CA PHE A 268 -11.84 -7.63 8.80
C PHE A 268 -10.76 -8.45 8.09
N TYR A 269 -9.70 -8.88 8.80
CA TYR A 269 -8.61 -9.63 8.19
C TYR A 269 -9.03 -11.04 7.76
N ALA A 270 -9.93 -11.70 8.48
CA ALA A 270 -10.51 -12.97 8.04
C ALA A 270 -11.28 -12.81 6.72
N ASP A 271 -12.17 -11.82 6.64
CA ASP A 271 -12.92 -11.50 5.42
C ASP A 271 -12.00 -11.09 4.25
N ALA A 272 -10.94 -10.33 4.54
CA ALA A 272 -9.99 -9.82 3.55
C ALA A 272 -9.14 -10.95 2.95
N VAL A 273 -8.67 -11.88 3.76
CA VAL A 273 -7.93 -13.06 3.32
C VAL A 273 -8.85 -13.99 2.52
N GLU A 274 -10.05 -14.31 3.04
CA GLU A 274 -11.03 -15.15 2.34
C GLU A 274 -11.46 -14.50 1.00
N GLY A 275 -11.67 -13.19 0.99
CA GLY A 275 -12.02 -12.40 -0.20
C GLY A 275 -10.86 -12.21 -1.20
N GLY A 276 -9.64 -12.65 -0.86
CA GLY A 276 -8.47 -12.53 -1.72
C GLY A 276 -8.01 -11.09 -1.93
N LEU A 277 -8.18 -10.22 -0.92
CA LEU A 277 -7.71 -8.83 -0.95
C LEU A 277 -6.18 -8.77 -0.96
N TYR A 278 -5.52 -9.68 -0.27
CA TYR A 278 -4.08 -9.75 -0.14
C TYR A 278 -3.49 -10.91 -0.93
N ASP A 279 -2.33 -10.70 -1.56
CA ASP A 279 -1.51 -11.78 -2.10
C ASP A 279 -0.45 -12.16 -1.07
N PRO A 280 -0.35 -13.41 -0.60
CA PRO A 280 0.61 -13.81 0.44
C PRO A 280 2.07 -13.59 0.04
N ASN A 281 2.32 -13.45 -1.26
CA ASN A 281 3.66 -13.26 -1.81
C ASN A 281 3.90 -11.81 -2.30
N GLY A 282 3.05 -10.84 -1.95
CA GLY A 282 3.22 -9.44 -2.34
C GLY A 282 3.07 -9.16 -3.83
N GLY A 283 2.34 -10.05 -4.55
CA GLY A 283 1.95 -9.89 -5.95
C GLY A 283 3.03 -10.20 -6.97
N GLY A 284 4.19 -9.56 -6.88
CA GLY A 284 5.32 -9.78 -7.77
C GLY A 284 5.00 -9.59 -9.26
N ARG A 285 5.61 -10.43 -10.12
CA ARG A 285 5.42 -10.34 -11.56
C ARG A 285 3.97 -10.51 -12.00
N LYS A 286 3.18 -11.31 -11.28
CA LYS A 286 1.75 -11.51 -11.58
C LYS A 286 0.97 -10.21 -11.40
N ALA A 287 1.17 -9.53 -10.28
CA ALA A 287 0.55 -8.23 -10.03
C ALA A 287 1.01 -7.19 -11.04
N ALA A 288 2.31 -7.12 -11.34
CA ALA A 288 2.86 -6.18 -12.32
C ALA A 288 2.20 -6.30 -13.70
N LEU A 289 1.98 -7.52 -14.18
CA LEU A 289 1.28 -7.77 -15.46
C LEU A 289 -0.21 -7.36 -15.37
N ALA A 290 -0.87 -7.70 -14.27
CA ALA A 290 -2.27 -7.35 -14.05
C ALA A 290 -2.46 -5.83 -13.93
N ASP A 291 -1.54 -5.14 -13.30
CA ASP A 291 -1.53 -3.68 -13.20
C ASP A 291 -1.42 -3.02 -14.57
N MET A 292 -0.49 -3.48 -15.41
CA MET A 292 -0.35 -2.94 -16.77
C MET A 292 -1.61 -3.13 -17.59
N GLU A 293 -2.20 -4.32 -17.54
CA GLU A 293 -3.45 -4.62 -18.25
C GLU A 293 -4.60 -3.73 -17.73
N TRP A 294 -4.73 -3.64 -16.41
CA TRP A 294 -5.81 -2.88 -15.78
C TRP A 294 -5.68 -1.38 -16.02
N TYR A 295 -4.52 -0.81 -15.71
CA TYR A 295 -4.33 0.64 -15.76
C TYR A 295 -4.24 1.19 -17.18
N SER A 296 -3.83 0.36 -18.16
CA SER A 296 -3.98 0.70 -19.58
C SER A 296 -5.46 0.70 -20.01
N ALA A 297 -6.23 -0.34 -19.65
CA ALA A 297 -7.66 -0.40 -19.93
C ALA A 297 -8.44 0.74 -19.24
N ALA A 298 -8.02 1.13 -18.05
CA ALA A 298 -8.61 2.26 -17.30
C ALA A 298 -8.22 3.65 -17.88
N GLY A 299 -7.28 3.71 -18.82
CA GLY A 299 -6.79 4.98 -19.41
C GLY A 299 -5.85 5.76 -18.48
N GLN A 300 -5.23 5.09 -17.52
CA GLN A 300 -4.25 5.69 -16.61
C GLN A 300 -2.80 5.43 -17.06
N LEU A 301 -2.59 4.46 -17.94
CA LEU A 301 -1.36 4.23 -18.67
C LEU A 301 -1.61 4.38 -20.17
N ASP A 302 -0.75 5.14 -20.86
CA ASP A 302 -0.77 5.25 -22.30
C ASP A 302 -0.07 4.06 -22.93
N GLY A 303 -0.67 3.46 -23.95
CA GLY A 303 -0.14 2.34 -24.70
C GLY A 303 -0.86 1.02 -24.41
N ASP A 304 -0.57 0.03 -25.26
CA ASP A 304 -1.07 -1.33 -25.09
C ASP A 304 -0.25 -2.03 -24.00
N ALA A 305 -0.93 -2.70 -23.06
CA ALA A 305 -0.29 -3.40 -21.95
C ALA A 305 0.82 -4.36 -22.39
N SER A 306 0.64 -5.02 -23.56
CA SER A 306 1.63 -5.95 -24.12
C SER A 306 2.94 -5.28 -24.59
N THR A 307 2.94 -3.95 -24.72
CA THR A 307 4.10 -3.14 -25.14
C THR A 307 4.81 -2.46 -23.98
N LEU A 308 4.21 -2.51 -22.79
CA LEU A 308 4.80 -1.92 -21.57
C LEU A 308 5.85 -2.86 -20.98
N ASN A 309 6.93 -2.28 -20.49
CA ASN A 309 7.98 -3.04 -19.83
C ASN A 309 7.77 -3.01 -18.32
N ILE A 310 7.74 -4.17 -17.68
CA ILE A 310 7.54 -4.31 -16.22
C ILE A 310 8.59 -3.50 -15.46
N GLU A 311 9.85 -3.54 -15.89
CA GLU A 311 10.97 -2.90 -15.24
C GLU A 311 10.89 -1.36 -15.25
N ASP A 312 10.00 -0.79 -16.07
CA ASP A 312 9.72 0.65 -16.05
C ASP A 312 8.81 1.07 -14.89
N PHE A 313 8.09 0.10 -14.27
CA PHE A 313 7.11 0.33 -13.21
C PHE A 313 7.43 -0.44 -11.93
N TRP A 314 8.00 -1.64 -12.03
CA TRP A 314 8.29 -2.50 -10.90
C TRP A 314 9.79 -2.79 -10.77
N TYR A 315 10.26 -2.84 -9.53
CA TYR A 315 11.59 -3.33 -9.16
C TYR A 315 11.41 -4.56 -8.27
N LEU A 316 11.50 -5.75 -8.87
CA LEU A 316 11.16 -7.02 -8.24
C LEU A 316 12.26 -7.60 -7.36
N ALA A 317 13.50 -7.08 -7.45
CA ALA A 317 14.64 -7.69 -6.77
C ALA A 317 14.47 -7.87 -5.24
N PRO A 318 13.94 -6.90 -4.46
CA PRO A 318 13.73 -7.08 -3.03
C PRO A 318 12.71 -8.17 -2.72
N LEU A 319 11.63 -8.24 -3.50
CA LEU A 319 10.59 -9.26 -3.34
C LEU A 319 11.10 -10.65 -3.70
N ASP A 320 11.83 -10.78 -4.81
CA ASP A 320 12.47 -12.04 -5.22
C ASP A 320 13.50 -12.52 -4.18
N ALA A 321 14.17 -11.61 -3.49
CA ALA A 321 15.09 -11.93 -2.40
C ALA A 321 14.34 -12.39 -1.13
N ALA A 322 13.22 -11.78 -0.81
CA ALA A 322 12.38 -12.13 0.36
C ALA A 322 11.72 -13.50 0.24
N MET A 323 11.52 -13.99 -0.99
CA MET A 323 10.85 -15.27 -1.29
C MET A 323 11.82 -16.49 -1.33
N LYS A 324 13.12 -16.28 -1.12
CA LYS A 324 14.14 -17.36 -1.08
C LYS A 324 14.35 -17.90 0.32
#